data_38af232ebf7446a193b26343bf07cc8f
#
_entry.id   38af232ebf7446a193b26343bf07cc8f
#
_cell.length_a   1.000
_cell.length_b   1.000
_cell.length_c   1.000
_cell.angle_alpha   90.00
_cell.angle_beta   90.00
_cell.angle_gamma   90.00
#
_symmetry.space_group_name_H-M   'P 1'
#
loop_
_entity.id
_entity.type
_entity.pdbx_description
1 polymer ?
#
loop_
_entity_poly.entity_id
_entity_poly.type
_entity_poly.pdbx_seq_one_letter_code
_entity_poly.pdbx_strand_id
1 'polypeptide(L)'
;MKVKTYMSRKGMLPRGFIDSVRRIVGDEHFSQQEGDLISYSLDYWLYGVFLSQKGDLPALPSAVMSPATVDQIQEIVRSAGKYKVPITPFGGGSGVLGGAIPLKGSVVLNLQRMSRFLSLDERSLVAEFEAGIMGANLELELNRRGYSAGNIPQSLYCSTLGGWISTRAAGQFSTKYGKIEDMVLGMEVVLPDGSLLNIKPVPRRSVGPSLKDLFLGGEGALGIVTGATISIHPLPEVTVKQSFIFPSIEVAVDVVRQILRVEARPAVVRIFDEAESGRYFSRIGKKVTAIFISEGETEYTALDARVIRRISRENGGKSGGEEPVNIWLQKRFDIGLGPVLMQYGGIVDTIEVSALFKDAARLYRDMVAAMKAVEGVLEVSGHFSHFYREGACLYVTFAGIPKDPMRYYQDTWDAAMKATLGNNGSISHHHGVGFWRIQYLEQELGANGIRLLKSIKSALDPEGILNRGKLIDGEREQRG
;
A
#
# COMPACT_ATOMS: atom_id res chain seq x y z
N MET A 1 14.45 9.62 -26.48
CA MET A 1 14.95 9.57 -25.08
C MET A 1 16.47 9.53 -25.13
N LYS A 2 17.20 10.51 -24.54
CA LYS A 2 18.67 10.51 -24.56
C LYS A 2 19.18 9.69 -23.36
N VAL A 3 19.20 8.38 -23.49
CA VAL A 3 19.62 7.41 -22.48
C VAL A 3 20.98 7.74 -21.85
N LYS A 4 21.90 8.37 -22.58
CA LYS A 4 23.22 8.76 -22.07
C LYS A 4 23.21 9.67 -20.83
N THR A 5 22.15 10.42 -20.57
CA THR A 5 22.05 11.35 -19.42
C THR A 5 21.82 10.59 -18.11
N TYR A 6 21.23 9.40 -18.15
CA TYR A 6 20.90 8.61 -16.95
C TYR A 6 22.06 7.78 -16.41
N MET A 7 22.90 7.26 -17.30
CA MET A 7 24.06 6.44 -16.89
C MET A 7 25.06 7.22 -16.04
N SER A 8 25.10 8.55 -16.14
CA SER A 8 25.91 9.40 -15.26
C SER A 8 25.39 9.44 -13.80
N ARG A 9 24.14 9.03 -13.57
CA ARG A 9 23.50 8.93 -12.25
C ARG A 9 23.72 7.58 -11.56
N LYS A 10 24.30 6.60 -12.25
CA LYS A 10 24.66 5.29 -11.70
C LYS A 10 25.84 5.45 -10.73
N GLY A 11 25.69 4.93 -9.51
CA GLY A 11 26.82 4.81 -8.57
C GLY A 11 27.80 3.71 -9.01
N MET A 12 29.08 3.87 -8.65
CA MET A 12 30.07 2.79 -8.81
C MET A 12 30.00 1.84 -7.62
N LEU A 13 30.00 0.53 -7.88
CA LEU A 13 30.05 -0.50 -6.85
C LEU A 13 31.49 -0.97 -6.63
N PRO A 14 31.91 -1.25 -5.39
CA PRO A 14 33.18 -1.88 -5.12
C PRO A 14 33.28 -3.24 -5.83
N ARG A 15 34.42 -3.50 -6.49
CA ARG A 15 34.63 -4.76 -7.22
C ARG A 15 34.44 -5.98 -6.32
N GLY A 16 34.97 -5.93 -5.08
CA GLY A 16 34.80 -7.04 -4.13
C GLY A 16 33.33 -7.32 -3.75
N PHE A 17 32.45 -6.31 -3.77
CA PHE A 17 31.01 -6.50 -3.60
C PHE A 17 30.42 -7.22 -4.80
N ILE A 18 30.73 -6.76 -6.04
CA ILE A 18 30.24 -7.38 -7.27
C ILE A 18 30.64 -8.86 -7.34
N ASP A 19 31.93 -9.16 -7.10
CA ASP A 19 32.46 -10.52 -7.14
C ASP A 19 31.82 -11.42 -6.03
N SER A 20 31.54 -10.84 -4.86
CA SER A 20 30.83 -11.53 -3.78
C SER A 20 29.41 -11.89 -4.17
N VAL A 21 28.64 -10.90 -4.64
CA VAL A 21 27.22 -11.12 -4.97
C VAL A 21 27.03 -12.08 -6.14
N ARG A 22 27.87 -11.97 -7.18
CA ARG A 22 27.83 -12.91 -8.31
C ARG A 22 28.07 -14.36 -7.89
N ARG A 23 28.98 -14.61 -6.93
CA ARG A 23 29.18 -15.95 -6.37
C ARG A 23 27.98 -16.44 -5.56
N ILE A 24 27.24 -15.53 -4.88
CA ILE A 24 26.08 -15.86 -4.05
C ILE A 24 24.88 -16.23 -4.92
N VAL A 25 24.53 -15.40 -5.90
CA VAL A 25 23.29 -15.56 -6.68
C VAL A 25 23.47 -16.20 -8.06
N GLY A 26 24.70 -16.27 -8.58
CA GLY A 26 25.01 -16.61 -9.98
C GLY A 26 25.00 -15.37 -10.89
N ASP A 27 25.76 -15.45 -11.98
CA ASP A 27 25.88 -14.34 -12.94
C ASP A 27 24.54 -13.99 -13.59
N GLU A 28 23.69 -14.98 -13.83
CA GLU A 28 22.36 -14.82 -14.44
C GLU A 28 21.34 -14.10 -13.55
N HIS A 29 21.66 -13.97 -12.24
CA HIS A 29 20.81 -13.33 -11.24
C HIS A 29 21.40 -12.03 -10.67
N PHE A 30 22.47 -11.53 -11.30
CA PHE A 30 23.09 -10.24 -11.03
C PHE A 30 23.17 -9.43 -12.32
N SER A 31 22.44 -8.32 -12.39
CA SER A 31 22.43 -7.50 -13.60
C SER A 31 22.90 -6.07 -13.34
N GLN A 32 23.70 -5.57 -14.28
CA GLN A 32 24.04 -4.16 -14.44
C GLN A 32 23.67 -3.65 -15.83
N GLN A 33 22.85 -4.40 -16.55
CA GLN A 33 22.36 -4.03 -17.87
C GLN A 33 21.39 -2.86 -17.76
N GLU A 34 21.48 -1.92 -18.67
CA GLU A 34 20.73 -0.67 -18.67
C GLU A 34 19.21 -0.91 -18.61
N GLY A 35 18.68 -1.84 -19.39
CA GLY A 35 17.27 -2.18 -19.42
C GLY A 35 16.76 -2.62 -18.05
N ASP A 36 17.52 -3.47 -17.35
CA ASP A 36 17.16 -3.92 -15.99
C ASP A 36 17.22 -2.77 -14.99
N LEU A 37 18.29 -1.93 -15.04
CA LEU A 37 18.41 -0.80 -14.13
C LEU A 37 17.25 0.19 -14.30
N ILE A 38 16.82 0.43 -15.53
CA ILE A 38 15.65 1.28 -15.82
C ILE A 38 14.37 0.64 -15.27
N SER A 39 14.17 -0.66 -15.49
CA SER A 39 12.98 -1.38 -15.05
C SER A 39 12.77 -1.37 -13.52
N TYR A 40 13.87 -1.33 -12.77
CA TYR A 40 13.85 -1.28 -11.30
C TYR A 40 14.14 0.11 -10.72
N SER A 41 14.05 1.17 -11.53
CA SER A 41 14.26 2.55 -11.08
C SER A 41 13.00 3.24 -10.59
N LEU A 42 11.83 2.63 -10.80
CA LEU A 42 10.51 3.16 -10.47
C LEU A 42 9.70 2.13 -9.70
N ASP A 43 8.80 2.65 -8.89
CA ASP A 43 7.57 1.97 -8.47
C ASP A 43 6.36 2.66 -9.14
N TYR A 44 5.14 2.46 -8.62
CA TYR A 44 3.94 3.06 -9.20
C TYR A 44 3.61 4.46 -8.65
N TRP A 45 4.59 5.17 -8.08
CA TRP A 45 4.44 6.58 -7.70
C TRP A 45 4.16 7.43 -8.95
N LEU A 46 2.94 7.95 -9.05
CA LEU A 46 2.44 8.55 -10.28
C LEU A 46 3.27 9.76 -10.75
N TYR A 47 3.82 10.55 -9.83
CA TYR A 47 4.71 11.64 -10.22
C TYR A 47 6.04 11.12 -10.81
N GLY A 48 6.59 10.03 -10.28
CA GLY A 48 7.74 9.34 -10.86
C GLY A 48 7.46 8.80 -12.26
N VAL A 49 6.27 8.23 -12.47
CA VAL A 49 5.79 7.79 -13.78
C VAL A 49 5.68 8.98 -14.75
N PHE A 50 5.13 10.10 -14.31
CA PHE A 50 5.06 11.33 -15.09
C PHE A 50 6.44 11.83 -15.52
N LEU A 51 7.44 11.86 -14.62
CA LEU A 51 8.82 12.20 -14.94
C LEU A 51 9.41 11.26 -15.99
N SER A 52 9.20 9.95 -15.84
CA SER A 52 9.72 8.94 -16.75
C SER A 52 9.19 9.10 -18.18
N GLN A 53 7.92 9.47 -18.35
CA GLN A 53 7.33 9.77 -19.66
C GLN A 53 7.96 10.99 -20.33
N LYS A 54 8.50 11.92 -19.54
CA LYS A 54 9.27 13.08 -20.05
C LYS A 54 10.75 12.78 -20.27
N GLY A 55 11.14 11.53 -20.05
CA GLY A 55 12.51 11.09 -20.20
C GLY A 55 13.38 11.41 -18.98
N ASP A 56 12.81 11.62 -17.82
CA ASP A 56 13.53 11.77 -16.54
C ASP A 56 13.21 10.60 -15.59
N LEU A 57 14.18 10.19 -14.76
CA LEU A 57 14.03 9.14 -13.77
C LEU A 57 14.49 9.66 -12.42
N PRO A 58 13.78 9.33 -11.30
CA PRO A 58 14.18 9.76 -9.96
C PRO A 58 15.61 9.30 -9.61
N ALA A 59 15.95 8.05 -9.91
CA ALA A 59 17.28 7.49 -9.71
C ALA A 59 17.45 6.21 -10.53
N LEU A 60 18.73 5.75 -10.68
CA LEU A 60 19.06 4.43 -11.23
C LEU A 60 19.79 3.61 -10.15
N PRO A 61 19.43 2.34 -9.94
CA PRO A 61 20.22 1.44 -9.10
C PRO A 61 21.57 1.16 -9.76
N SER A 62 22.56 0.77 -8.96
CA SER A 62 23.89 0.39 -9.47
C SER A 62 23.95 -1.06 -9.94
N ALA A 63 23.04 -1.90 -9.46
CA ALA A 63 22.81 -3.27 -9.90
C ALA A 63 21.44 -3.76 -9.41
N VAL A 64 20.95 -4.84 -10.03
CA VAL A 64 19.79 -5.63 -9.58
C VAL A 64 20.27 -7.03 -9.22
N MET A 65 19.87 -7.52 -8.07
CA MET A 65 20.19 -8.84 -7.53
C MET A 65 18.91 -9.61 -7.24
N SER A 66 18.83 -10.87 -7.64
CA SER A 66 17.63 -11.69 -7.48
C SER A 66 17.95 -12.99 -6.72
N PRO A 67 18.03 -12.98 -5.38
CA PRO A 67 18.24 -14.19 -4.58
C PRO A 67 17.03 -15.14 -4.64
N ALA A 68 17.28 -16.44 -4.40
CA ALA A 68 16.26 -17.48 -4.35
C ALA A 68 16.09 -18.10 -2.96
N THR A 69 16.99 -17.81 -2.02
CA THR A 69 16.98 -18.39 -0.68
C THR A 69 17.29 -17.35 0.40
N VAL A 70 16.88 -17.65 1.61
CA VAL A 70 17.16 -16.83 2.80
C VAL A 70 18.66 -16.70 3.03
N ASP A 71 19.41 -17.79 2.89
CA ASP A 71 20.87 -17.80 3.06
C ASP A 71 21.56 -16.84 2.10
N GLN A 72 21.11 -16.82 0.82
CA GLN A 72 21.62 -15.85 -0.14
C GLN A 72 21.36 -14.40 0.28
N ILE A 73 20.17 -14.10 0.82
CA ILE A 73 19.85 -12.76 1.34
C ILE A 73 20.75 -12.42 2.51
N GLN A 74 20.95 -13.33 3.47
CA GLN A 74 21.85 -13.12 4.62
C GLN A 74 23.27 -12.79 4.16
N GLU A 75 23.81 -13.55 3.22
CA GLU A 75 25.16 -13.32 2.67
C GLU A 75 25.27 -12.02 1.89
N ILE A 76 24.26 -11.66 1.10
CA ILE A 76 24.19 -10.37 0.40
C ILE A 76 24.18 -9.21 1.39
N VAL A 77 23.38 -9.28 2.44
CA VAL A 77 23.26 -8.22 3.46
C VAL A 77 24.60 -8.06 4.20
N ARG A 78 25.27 -9.17 4.60
CA ARG A 78 26.62 -9.12 5.21
C ARG A 78 27.64 -8.49 4.25
N SER A 79 27.60 -8.86 2.98
CA SER A 79 28.47 -8.27 1.96
C SER A 79 28.19 -6.77 1.81
N ALA A 80 26.92 -6.37 1.77
CA ALA A 80 26.51 -4.97 1.67
C ALA A 80 26.99 -4.14 2.87
N GLY A 81 26.87 -4.65 4.11
CA GLY A 81 27.41 -4.03 5.31
C GLY A 81 28.93 -3.86 5.23
N LYS A 82 29.67 -4.92 4.83
CA LYS A 82 31.12 -4.89 4.67
C LYS A 82 31.60 -3.82 3.68
N TYR A 83 30.90 -3.67 2.56
CA TYR A 83 31.29 -2.74 1.47
C TYR A 83 30.52 -1.42 1.52
N LYS A 84 29.64 -1.22 2.51
CA LYS A 84 28.79 -0.03 2.69
C LYS A 84 27.92 0.29 1.46
N VAL A 85 27.38 -0.75 0.84
CA VAL A 85 26.51 -0.65 -0.33
C VAL A 85 25.05 -0.64 0.11
N PRO A 86 24.30 0.44 -0.13
CA PRO A 86 22.88 0.48 0.23
C PRO A 86 22.04 -0.51 -0.58
N ILE A 87 21.08 -1.15 0.07
CA ILE A 87 20.12 -2.09 -0.51
C ILE A 87 18.73 -1.47 -0.51
N THR A 88 18.03 -1.53 -1.64
CA THR A 88 16.60 -1.26 -1.74
C THR A 88 15.87 -2.58 -1.98
N PRO A 89 15.14 -3.13 -0.98
CA PRO A 89 14.30 -4.31 -1.19
C PRO A 89 13.18 -4.00 -2.18
N PHE A 90 12.92 -4.94 -3.09
CA PHE A 90 11.94 -4.79 -4.16
C PHE A 90 11.06 -6.04 -4.27
N GLY A 91 9.75 -5.85 -4.16
CA GLY A 91 8.74 -6.88 -4.42
C GLY A 91 8.13 -6.73 -5.81
N GLY A 92 6.87 -6.29 -5.89
CA GLY A 92 6.17 -6.04 -7.16
C GLY A 92 6.35 -4.65 -7.76
N GLY A 93 6.95 -3.70 -7.04
CA GLY A 93 7.07 -2.30 -7.50
C GLY A 93 5.73 -1.56 -7.60
N SER A 94 4.70 -2.06 -6.92
CA SER A 94 3.33 -1.51 -6.97
C SER A 94 3.08 -0.37 -5.96
N GLY A 95 4.07 -0.02 -5.16
CA GLY A 95 3.99 1.10 -4.22
C GLY A 95 3.77 2.42 -4.94
N VAL A 96 2.98 3.33 -4.33
CA VAL A 96 2.56 4.59 -4.98
C VAL A 96 3.21 5.83 -4.38
N LEU A 97 4.24 5.65 -3.55
CA LEU A 97 4.91 6.75 -2.84
C LEU A 97 6.44 6.73 -2.95
N GLY A 98 7.01 5.95 -3.86
CA GLY A 98 8.44 5.87 -4.07
C GLY A 98 9.17 4.98 -3.05
N GLY A 99 8.47 4.11 -2.32
CA GLY A 99 9.06 3.23 -1.30
C GLY A 99 10.09 2.24 -1.84
N ALA A 100 9.92 1.79 -3.09
CA ALA A 100 10.81 0.86 -3.78
C ALA A 100 11.78 1.56 -4.76
N ILE A 101 11.76 2.90 -4.88
CA ILE A 101 12.68 3.64 -5.75
C ILE A 101 14.10 3.61 -5.14
N PRO A 102 15.13 3.10 -5.85
CA PRO A 102 16.49 3.08 -5.34
C PRO A 102 17.08 4.50 -5.26
N LEU A 103 17.99 4.74 -4.32
CA LEU A 103 18.82 5.94 -4.33
C LEU A 103 20.10 5.71 -5.13
N LYS A 104 20.78 6.82 -5.50
CA LYS A 104 22.08 6.77 -6.18
C LYS A 104 23.08 5.94 -5.37
N GLY A 105 23.74 4.99 -6.03
CA GLY A 105 24.72 4.10 -5.39
C GLY A 105 24.10 2.88 -4.71
N SER A 106 22.77 2.77 -4.61
CA SER A 106 22.12 1.58 -4.06
C SER A 106 22.00 0.46 -5.08
N VAL A 107 21.79 -0.75 -4.57
CA VAL A 107 21.43 -1.93 -5.37
C VAL A 107 20.01 -2.35 -5.05
N VAL A 108 19.31 -2.88 -6.03
CA VAL A 108 17.97 -3.46 -5.84
C VAL A 108 18.11 -4.93 -5.47
N LEU A 109 17.44 -5.33 -4.40
CA LEU A 109 17.28 -6.72 -3.98
C LEU A 109 15.87 -7.18 -4.38
N ASN A 110 15.77 -7.83 -5.54
CA ASN A 110 14.50 -8.34 -6.06
C ASN A 110 14.13 -9.67 -5.42
N LEU A 111 13.05 -9.71 -4.64
CA LEU A 111 12.61 -10.88 -3.87
C LEU A 111 11.65 -11.80 -4.64
N GLN A 112 11.30 -11.50 -5.88
CA GLN A 112 10.26 -12.23 -6.63
C GLN A 112 10.59 -13.70 -6.91
N ARG A 113 11.86 -14.12 -6.82
CA ARG A 113 12.23 -15.54 -6.90
C ARG A 113 11.84 -16.35 -5.67
N MET A 114 11.63 -15.69 -4.53
CA MET A 114 11.15 -16.30 -3.29
C MET A 114 9.62 -16.25 -3.27
N SER A 115 8.98 -17.12 -4.05
CA SER A 115 7.54 -17.07 -4.33
C SER A 115 6.79 -18.37 -4.03
N ARG A 116 7.35 -19.22 -3.19
CA ARG A 116 6.74 -20.54 -2.88
C ARG A 116 5.60 -20.38 -1.87
N PHE A 117 4.56 -21.20 -2.07
CA PHE A 117 3.65 -21.64 -1.03
C PHE A 117 4.37 -22.73 -0.21
N LEU A 118 4.43 -22.60 1.10
CA LEU A 118 5.23 -23.47 1.97
C LEU A 118 4.36 -24.48 2.70
N SER A 119 3.31 -24.03 3.37
CA SER A 119 2.44 -24.91 4.14
C SER A 119 1.02 -24.35 4.32
N LEU A 120 0.08 -25.26 4.61
CA LEU A 120 -1.28 -24.96 5.02
C LEU A 120 -1.62 -25.82 6.24
N ASP A 121 -2.12 -25.20 7.29
CA ASP A 121 -2.75 -25.88 8.43
C ASP A 121 -4.23 -25.50 8.46
N GLU A 122 -5.07 -26.43 7.98
CA GLU A 122 -6.52 -26.25 7.92
C GLU A 122 -7.17 -26.23 9.30
N ARG A 123 -6.57 -26.90 10.29
CA ARG A 123 -7.08 -26.93 11.66
C ARG A 123 -6.91 -25.57 12.34
N SER A 124 -5.79 -24.91 12.09
CA SER A 124 -5.48 -23.58 12.66
C SER A 124 -5.90 -22.45 11.75
N LEU A 125 -6.34 -22.72 10.52
CA LEU A 125 -6.66 -21.73 9.47
C LEU A 125 -5.50 -20.77 9.24
N VAL A 126 -4.32 -21.31 8.97
CA VAL A 126 -3.11 -20.54 8.65
C VAL A 126 -2.40 -21.11 7.44
N ALA A 127 -1.72 -20.24 6.71
CA ALA A 127 -0.86 -20.64 5.59
C ALA A 127 0.46 -19.88 5.63
N GLU A 128 1.52 -20.54 5.17
CA GLU A 128 2.87 -19.98 5.14
C GLU A 128 3.36 -19.82 3.71
N PHE A 129 3.97 -18.67 3.43
CA PHE A 129 4.45 -18.29 2.11
C PHE A 129 5.80 -17.60 2.19
N GLU A 130 6.57 -17.71 1.13
CA GLU A 130 7.70 -16.81 0.89
C GLU A 130 7.22 -15.40 0.53
N ALA A 131 7.98 -14.37 0.93
CA ALA A 131 7.56 -12.97 0.85
C ALA A 131 7.44 -12.42 -0.59
N GLY A 132 8.13 -13.01 -1.55
CA GLY A 132 8.09 -12.60 -2.96
C GLY A 132 6.90 -13.15 -3.74
N ILE A 133 6.03 -13.96 -3.14
CA ILE A 133 4.84 -14.46 -3.82
C ILE A 133 3.93 -13.31 -4.22
N MET A 134 3.50 -13.32 -5.50
CA MET A 134 2.51 -12.35 -6.00
C MET A 134 1.14 -12.61 -5.39
N GLY A 135 0.42 -11.55 -5.03
CA GLY A 135 -0.88 -11.65 -4.39
C GLY A 135 -1.89 -12.50 -5.15
N ALA A 136 -1.92 -12.40 -6.48
CA ALA A 136 -2.79 -13.23 -7.32
C ALA A 136 -2.43 -14.72 -7.22
N ASN A 137 -1.15 -15.06 -7.16
CA ASN A 137 -0.70 -16.44 -7.02
C ASN A 137 -0.99 -16.98 -5.61
N LEU A 138 -0.81 -16.15 -4.58
CA LEU A 138 -1.17 -16.47 -3.20
C LEU A 138 -2.67 -16.82 -3.10
N GLU A 139 -3.54 -15.97 -3.60
CA GLU A 139 -4.99 -16.22 -3.62
C GLU A 139 -5.34 -17.46 -4.47
N LEU A 140 -4.71 -17.66 -5.62
CA LEU A 140 -4.93 -18.83 -6.47
C LEU A 140 -4.57 -20.13 -5.73
N GLU A 141 -3.44 -20.16 -5.02
CA GLU A 141 -3.02 -21.33 -4.22
C GLU A 141 -4.00 -21.63 -3.09
N LEU A 142 -4.51 -20.60 -2.40
CA LEU A 142 -5.52 -20.77 -1.36
C LEU A 142 -6.88 -21.16 -1.93
N ASN A 143 -7.35 -20.50 -2.99
CA ASN A 143 -8.66 -20.73 -3.58
C ASN A 143 -8.81 -22.18 -4.11
N ARG A 144 -7.74 -22.76 -4.71
CA ARG A 144 -7.72 -24.17 -5.13
C ARG A 144 -7.92 -25.15 -3.97
N ARG A 145 -7.68 -24.71 -2.73
CA ARG A 145 -7.82 -25.49 -1.50
C ARG A 145 -9.08 -25.12 -0.70
N GLY A 146 -9.94 -24.23 -1.25
CA GLY A 146 -11.16 -23.80 -0.61
C GLY A 146 -11.00 -22.64 0.38
N TYR A 147 -9.88 -21.90 0.32
CA TYR A 147 -9.56 -20.79 1.23
C TYR A 147 -9.24 -19.49 0.50
N SER A 148 -9.21 -18.40 1.25
CA SER A 148 -8.74 -17.07 0.81
C SER A 148 -8.02 -16.39 1.97
N ALA A 149 -7.04 -15.54 1.70
CA ALA A 149 -6.49 -14.63 2.69
C ALA A 149 -7.45 -13.47 3.00
N GLY A 150 -8.31 -13.11 2.04
CA GLY A 150 -9.19 -11.94 2.18
C GLY A 150 -8.48 -10.60 1.98
N ASN A 151 -7.15 -10.58 1.84
CA ASN A 151 -6.40 -9.37 1.53
C ASN A 151 -6.29 -9.19 0.01
N ILE A 152 -7.30 -8.57 -0.58
CA ILE A 152 -7.42 -8.36 -2.03
C ILE A 152 -7.24 -6.87 -2.35
N PRO A 153 -6.01 -6.33 -2.37
CA PRO A 153 -5.77 -4.93 -2.76
C PRO A 153 -6.01 -4.73 -4.25
N GLN A 154 -6.17 -3.47 -4.68
CA GLN A 154 -6.29 -3.14 -6.11
C GLN A 154 -5.07 -3.60 -6.90
N SER A 155 -3.90 -3.63 -6.27
CA SER A 155 -2.63 -4.10 -6.83
C SER A 155 -2.42 -5.61 -6.77
N LEU A 156 -3.45 -6.42 -6.53
CA LEU A 156 -3.36 -7.88 -6.33
C LEU A 156 -2.46 -8.59 -7.36
N TYR A 157 -2.54 -8.19 -8.62
CA TYR A 157 -1.82 -8.80 -9.73
C TYR A 157 -0.38 -8.34 -9.89
N CYS A 158 0.05 -7.31 -9.16
CA CYS A 158 1.39 -6.73 -9.26
C CYS A 158 2.04 -6.40 -7.91
N SER A 159 1.47 -6.88 -6.79
CA SER A 159 2.04 -6.71 -5.46
C SER A 159 2.38 -8.06 -4.82
N THR A 160 3.34 -8.06 -3.91
CA THR A 160 3.82 -9.27 -3.22
C THR A 160 3.44 -9.25 -1.75
N LEU A 161 3.42 -10.43 -1.10
CA LEU A 161 3.17 -10.57 0.34
C LEU A 161 4.13 -9.71 1.17
N GLY A 162 5.44 -9.74 0.87
CA GLY A 162 6.44 -8.92 1.56
C GLY A 162 6.19 -7.42 1.37
N GLY A 163 5.73 -7.01 0.19
CA GLY A 163 5.30 -5.64 -0.08
C GLY A 163 4.08 -5.25 0.76
N TRP A 164 3.09 -6.12 0.88
CA TRP A 164 1.92 -5.90 1.74
C TRP A 164 2.32 -5.68 3.20
N ILE A 165 3.18 -6.55 3.73
CA ILE A 165 3.70 -6.45 5.10
C ILE A 165 4.46 -5.15 5.30
N SER A 166 5.33 -4.80 4.36
CA SER A 166 6.19 -3.63 4.43
C SER A 166 5.44 -2.30 4.39
N THR A 167 4.21 -2.25 3.86
CA THR A 167 3.40 -1.02 3.76
C THR A 167 2.11 -1.07 4.58
N ARG A 168 1.86 -2.13 5.34
CA ARG A 168 0.57 -2.40 6.01
C ARG A 168 -0.60 -2.35 5.04
N ALA A 169 -0.47 -3.01 3.89
CA ALA A 169 -1.46 -2.99 2.83
C ALA A 169 -2.86 -3.44 3.30
N ALA A 170 -3.88 -2.80 2.76
CA ALA A 170 -5.28 -3.15 3.00
C ALA A 170 -5.93 -3.70 1.73
N GLY A 171 -6.57 -4.85 1.85
CA GLY A 171 -7.43 -5.40 0.83
C GLY A 171 -8.80 -4.71 0.80
N GLN A 172 -9.46 -4.75 -0.34
CA GLN A 172 -10.79 -4.15 -0.54
C GLN A 172 -11.88 -4.77 0.37
N PHE A 173 -11.60 -5.95 0.92
CA PHE A 173 -12.49 -6.70 1.82
C PHE A 173 -12.11 -6.53 3.31
N SER A 174 -11.29 -5.53 3.62
CA SER A 174 -10.72 -5.33 4.97
C SER A 174 -11.74 -5.01 6.06
N THR A 175 -12.94 -4.56 5.72
CA THR A 175 -14.00 -4.33 6.74
C THR A 175 -14.37 -5.62 7.46
N LYS A 176 -14.33 -6.78 6.79
CA LYS A 176 -14.56 -8.09 7.40
C LYS A 176 -13.27 -8.79 7.82
N TYR A 177 -12.30 -8.84 6.91
CA TYR A 177 -11.12 -9.68 7.07
C TYR A 177 -9.93 -8.96 7.72
N GLY A 178 -10.01 -7.64 7.92
CA GLY A 178 -8.89 -6.85 8.41
C GLY A 178 -7.86 -6.51 7.34
N LYS A 179 -6.75 -5.94 7.75
CA LYS A 179 -5.58 -5.61 6.95
C LYS A 179 -4.52 -6.71 7.10
N ILE A 180 -3.46 -6.64 6.31
CA ILE A 180 -2.34 -7.58 6.43
C ILE A 180 -1.77 -7.64 7.86
N GLU A 181 -1.75 -6.52 8.58
CA GLU A 181 -1.26 -6.45 9.98
C GLU A 181 -2.09 -7.28 10.96
N ASP A 182 -3.39 -7.46 10.66
CA ASP A 182 -4.30 -8.30 11.44
C ASP A 182 -4.13 -9.78 11.08
N MET A 183 -3.71 -10.07 9.85
CA MET A 183 -3.58 -11.43 9.31
C MET A 183 -2.24 -12.09 9.64
N VAL A 184 -1.14 -11.32 9.71
CA VAL A 184 0.20 -11.85 9.97
C VAL A 184 0.32 -12.32 11.42
N LEU A 185 0.52 -13.64 11.59
CA LEU A 185 0.76 -14.27 12.89
C LEU A 185 2.24 -14.41 13.21
N GLY A 186 3.06 -14.73 12.21
CA GLY A 186 4.50 -14.87 12.31
C GLY A 186 5.20 -14.45 11.04
N MET A 187 6.48 -14.18 11.12
CA MET A 187 7.29 -13.83 9.95
C MET A 187 8.76 -14.17 10.15
N GLU A 188 9.44 -14.32 9.05
CA GLU A 188 10.88 -14.46 8.97
C GLU A 188 11.49 -13.18 8.39
N VAL A 189 12.54 -12.66 9.04
CA VAL A 189 13.15 -11.38 8.67
C VAL A 189 14.68 -11.50 8.72
N VAL A 190 15.35 -11.12 7.64
CA VAL A 190 16.81 -10.91 7.65
C VAL A 190 17.09 -9.49 8.16
N LEU A 191 17.83 -9.40 9.26
CA LEU A 191 18.23 -8.15 9.90
C LEU A 191 19.40 -7.49 9.15
N PRO A 192 19.69 -6.19 9.40
CA PRO A 192 20.76 -5.47 8.71
C PRO A 192 22.18 -6.03 8.89
N ASP A 193 22.44 -6.81 9.94
CA ASP A 193 23.68 -7.54 10.17
C ASP A 193 23.76 -8.89 9.44
N GLY A 194 22.70 -9.26 8.72
CA GLY A 194 22.56 -10.55 8.04
C GLY A 194 22.16 -11.70 8.96
N SER A 195 21.79 -11.46 10.21
CA SER A 195 21.19 -12.48 11.07
C SER A 195 19.72 -12.73 10.72
N LEU A 196 19.22 -13.91 11.06
CA LEU A 196 17.84 -14.32 10.81
C LEU A 196 17.01 -14.20 12.09
N LEU A 197 15.94 -13.41 12.03
CA LEU A 197 14.94 -13.32 13.10
C LEU A 197 13.71 -14.12 12.70
N ASN A 198 13.32 -15.06 13.55
CA ASN A 198 12.13 -15.86 13.37
C ASN A 198 11.06 -15.49 14.41
N ILE A 199 9.95 -14.95 13.97
CA ILE A 199 8.81 -14.56 14.80
C ILE A 199 7.75 -15.65 14.70
N LYS A 200 7.63 -16.49 15.74
CA LYS A 200 6.75 -17.66 15.78
C LYS A 200 5.29 -17.26 15.51
N PRO A 201 4.55 -18.04 14.67
CA PRO A 201 3.14 -17.82 14.41
C PRO A 201 2.29 -18.33 15.59
N VAL A 202 1.90 -17.43 16.46
CA VAL A 202 0.99 -17.70 17.57
C VAL A 202 -0.11 -16.63 17.65
N PRO A 203 -1.36 -16.98 18.03
CA PRO A 203 -2.47 -16.04 17.93
C PRO A 203 -2.34 -14.84 18.89
N ARG A 204 -1.75 -15.04 20.05
CA ARG A 204 -1.51 -14.00 21.06
C ARG A 204 -0.26 -14.34 21.87
N ARG A 205 0.50 -13.31 22.26
CA ARG A 205 1.66 -13.47 23.15
C ARG A 205 1.80 -12.28 24.08
N SER A 206 2.27 -12.55 25.30
CA SER A 206 2.59 -11.53 26.29
C SER A 206 4.07 -11.65 26.69
N VAL A 207 4.95 -11.52 25.68
CA VAL A 207 6.41 -11.68 25.83
C VAL A 207 7.08 -10.41 25.32
N GLY A 208 6.97 -9.34 26.08
CA GLY A 208 7.50 -8.02 25.71
C GLY A 208 6.70 -7.33 24.58
N PRO A 209 7.24 -6.23 24.02
CA PRO A 209 6.67 -5.54 22.89
C PRO A 209 6.59 -6.45 21.65
N SER A 210 5.62 -6.22 20.79
CA SER A 210 5.42 -7.01 19.58
C SER A 210 6.54 -6.73 18.56
N LEU A 211 7.44 -7.69 18.37
CA LEU A 211 8.53 -7.55 17.41
C LEU A 211 8.04 -7.51 15.96
N LYS A 212 6.91 -8.17 15.64
CA LYS A 212 6.37 -8.12 14.28
C LYS A 212 5.99 -6.70 13.85
N ASP A 213 5.55 -5.87 14.81
CA ASP A 213 5.10 -4.50 14.53
C ASP A 213 6.24 -3.55 14.17
N LEU A 214 7.50 -3.91 14.43
CA LEU A 214 8.67 -3.19 13.94
C LEU A 214 8.84 -3.33 12.41
N PHE A 215 8.42 -4.46 11.84
CA PHE A 215 8.59 -4.76 10.42
C PHE A 215 7.31 -4.52 9.61
N LEU A 216 6.14 -4.59 10.26
CA LEU A 216 4.87 -4.17 9.67
C LEU A 216 4.89 -2.65 9.42
N GLY A 217 4.85 -2.25 8.14
CA GLY A 217 5.01 -0.85 7.76
C GLY A 217 6.46 -0.33 7.82
N GLY A 218 7.44 -1.23 8.03
CA GLY A 218 8.86 -0.88 8.08
C GLY A 218 9.51 -0.57 6.73
N GLU A 219 8.79 -0.74 5.63
CA GLU A 219 9.19 -0.44 4.25
C GLU A 219 10.60 -0.95 3.87
N GLY A 220 11.02 -2.07 4.47
CA GLY A 220 12.34 -2.64 4.26
C GLY A 220 13.49 -1.85 4.90
N ALA A 221 13.21 -0.81 5.70
CA ALA A 221 14.22 0.01 6.35
C ALA A 221 14.80 -0.62 7.64
N LEU A 222 14.05 -1.51 8.29
CA LEU A 222 14.45 -2.14 9.57
C LEU A 222 14.85 -3.61 9.40
N GLY A 223 14.51 -4.23 8.27
CA GLY A 223 14.82 -5.62 7.96
C GLY A 223 14.13 -6.03 6.65
N ILE A 224 14.54 -7.16 6.10
CA ILE A 224 14.02 -7.73 4.87
C ILE A 224 13.14 -8.92 5.21
N VAL A 225 11.82 -8.80 5.03
CA VAL A 225 10.87 -9.91 5.23
C VAL A 225 11.07 -10.94 4.13
N THR A 226 11.34 -12.18 4.51
CA THR A 226 11.60 -13.31 3.60
C THR A 226 10.48 -14.32 3.54
N GLY A 227 9.65 -14.40 4.59
CA GLY A 227 8.50 -15.28 4.68
C GLY A 227 7.51 -14.83 5.75
N ALA A 228 6.27 -15.30 5.66
CA ALA A 228 5.25 -15.03 6.68
C ALA A 228 4.19 -16.14 6.75
N THR A 229 3.69 -16.35 7.97
CA THR A 229 2.50 -17.12 8.26
C THR A 229 1.32 -16.17 8.45
N ILE A 230 0.28 -16.35 7.67
CA ILE A 230 -0.95 -15.52 7.71
C ILE A 230 -2.17 -16.36 8.06
N SER A 231 -3.15 -15.74 8.70
CA SER A 231 -4.49 -16.32 8.86
C SER A 231 -5.20 -16.37 7.51
N ILE A 232 -6.02 -17.40 7.32
CA ILE A 232 -6.83 -17.61 6.13
C ILE A 232 -8.28 -17.89 6.53
N HIS A 233 -9.18 -17.77 5.56
CA HIS A 233 -10.62 -17.95 5.75
C HIS A 233 -11.16 -18.96 4.72
N PRO A 234 -12.12 -19.83 5.08
CA PRO A 234 -12.87 -20.59 4.10
C PRO A 234 -13.50 -19.67 3.04
N LEU A 235 -13.60 -20.15 1.81
CA LEU A 235 -14.33 -19.43 0.77
C LEU A 235 -15.79 -19.23 1.17
N PRO A 236 -16.41 -18.08 0.87
CA PRO A 236 -17.79 -17.81 1.26
C PRO A 236 -18.77 -18.74 0.54
N GLU A 237 -19.76 -19.24 1.27
CA GLU A 237 -20.86 -20.05 0.70
C GLU A 237 -21.79 -19.18 -0.15
N VAL A 238 -22.09 -17.98 0.32
CA VAL A 238 -22.99 -17.03 -0.34
C VAL A 238 -22.44 -15.61 -0.29
N THR A 239 -22.84 -14.80 -1.28
CA THR A 239 -22.53 -13.38 -1.39
C THR A 239 -23.80 -12.60 -1.67
N VAL A 240 -24.10 -11.59 -0.85
CA VAL A 240 -25.21 -10.66 -1.03
C VAL A 240 -24.67 -9.27 -1.36
N LYS A 241 -25.16 -8.71 -2.47
CA LYS A 241 -24.75 -7.40 -3.00
C LYS A 241 -25.88 -6.39 -2.81
N GLN A 242 -25.56 -5.22 -2.26
CA GLN A 242 -26.54 -4.16 -2.05
C GLN A 242 -25.90 -2.79 -2.32
N SER A 243 -26.70 -1.85 -2.80
CA SER A 243 -26.32 -0.45 -2.86
C SER A 243 -27.45 0.44 -2.40
N PHE A 244 -27.07 1.61 -1.87
CA PHE A 244 -28.01 2.63 -1.41
C PHE A 244 -27.53 4.01 -1.85
N ILE A 245 -28.51 4.86 -2.18
CA ILE A 245 -28.32 6.27 -2.51
C ILE A 245 -28.70 7.08 -1.29
N PHE A 246 -27.80 7.93 -0.80
CA PHE A 246 -28.01 8.74 0.39
C PHE A 246 -28.13 10.24 0.07
N PRO A 247 -28.75 11.04 0.97
CA PRO A 247 -28.87 12.49 0.81
C PRO A 247 -27.53 13.21 0.83
N SER A 248 -26.55 12.71 1.60
CA SER A 248 -25.21 13.30 1.72
C SER A 248 -24.16 12.29 2.19
N ILE A 249 -22.89 12.66 2.09
CA ILE A 249 -21.74 11.87 2.59
C ILE A 249 -21.86 11.66 4.11
N GLU A 250 -22.26 12.68 4.85
CA GLU A 250 -22.40 12.62 6.32
C GLU A 250 -23.40 11.54 6.72
N VAL A 251 -24.57 11.52 6.06
CA VAL A 251 -25.59 10.50 6.32
C VAL A 251 -25.06 9.12 5.97
N ALA A 252 -24.38 8.96 4.84
CA ALA A 252 -23.84 7.67 4.43
C ALA A 252 -22.76 7.15 5.39
N VAL A 253 -21.86 8.01 5.85
CA VAL A 253 -20.82 7.68 6.83
C VAL A 253 -21.45 7.29 8.18
N ASP A 254 -22.47 8.03 8.64
CA ASP A 254 -23.16 7.72 9.89
C ASP A 254 -23.94 6.40 9.82
N VAL A 255 -24.55 6.09 8.67
CA VAL A 255 -25.21 4.79 8.43
C VAL A 255 -24.19 3.64 8.56
N VAL A 256 -23.02 3.76 7.97
CA VAL A 256 -22.00 2.71 8.11
C VAL A 256 -21.54 2.57 9.57
N ARG A 257 -21.35 3.68 10.28
CA ARG A 257 -21.06 3.67 11.72
C ARG A 257 -22.13 2.91 12.53
N GLN A 258 -23.41 3.16 12.23
CA GLN A 258 -24.52 2.45 12.89
C GLN A 258 -24.52 0.95 12.58
N ILE A 259 -24.26 0.57 11.30
CA ILE A 259 -24.14 -0.82 10.86
C ILE A 259 -23.04 -1.56 11.65
N LEU A 260 -21.86 -0.96 11.71
CA LEU A 260 -20.71 -1.58 12.40
C LEU A 260 -20.87 -1.59 13.91
N ARG A 261 -21.60 -0.63 14.48
CA ARG A 261 -21.90 -0.57 15.93
C ARG A 261 -22.76 -1.73 16.40
N VAL A 262 -23.63 -2.24 15.56
CA VAL A 262 -24.45 -3.44 15.86
C VAL A 262 -23.77 -4.74 15.41
N GLU A 263 -22.47 -4.67 15.13
CA GLU A 263 -21.58 -5.78 14.80
C GLU A 263 -21.91 -6.53 13.50
N ALA A 264 -22.70 -5.92 12.61
CA ALA A 264 -22.81 -6.42 11.24
C ALA A 264 -21.46 -6.27 10.54
N ARG A 265 -21.04 -7.30 9.78
CA ARG A 265 -19.68 -7.41 9.21
C ARG A 265 -19.71 -7.54 7.68
N PRO A 266 -20.14 -6.51 6.95
CA PRO A 266 -20.01 -6.54 5.48
C PRO A 266 -18.54 -6.71 5.09
N ALA A 267 -18.29 -7.51 4.06
CA ALA A 267 -16.93 -7.72 3.55
C ALA A 267 -16.39 -6.48 2.85
N VAL A 268 -17.26 -5.81 2.09
CA VAL A 268 -16.94 -4.55 1.40
C VAL A 268 -17.95 -3.47 1.79
N VAL A 269 -17.43 -2.30 2.10
CA VAL A 269 -18.20 -1.06 2.21
C VAL A 269 -17.45 0.04 1.46
N ARG A 270 -18.12 0.72 0.53
CA ARG A 270 -17.59 1.94 -0.11
C ARG A 270 -18.68 2.98 -0.22
N ILE A 271 -18.33 4.24 0.03
CA ILE A 271 -19.21 5.39 -0.16
C ILE A 271 -18.54 6.29 -1.19
N PHE A 272 -19.19 6.52 -2.30
CA PHE A 272 -18.73 7.40 -3.37
C PHE A 272 -19.44 8.75 -3.25
N ASP A 273 -18.71 9.85 -3.41
CA ASP A 273 -19.31 11.17 -3.55
C ASP A 273 -20.05 11.34 -4.89
N GLU A 274 -20.68 12.49 -5.10
CA GLU A 274 -21.48 12.78 -6.30
C GLU A 274 -20.63 12.74 -7.58
N ALA A 275 -19.39 13.23 -7.51
CA ALA A 275 -18.51 13.31 -8.67
C ALA A 275 -18.03 11.91 -9.08
N GLU A 276 -17.58 11.14 -8.11
CA GLU A 276 -17.07 9.79 -8.37
C GLU A 276 -18.22 8.83 -8.74
N SER A 277 -19.36 8.92 -8.05
CA SER A 277 -20.57 8.15 -8.39
C SER A 277 -21.03 8.43 -9.82
N GLY A 278 -21.02 9.69 -10.26
CA GLY A 278 -21.36 10.07 -11.63
C GLY A 278 -20.44 9.47 -12.69
N ARG A 279 -19.16 9.25 -12.36
CA ARG A 279 -18.20 8.58 -13.27
C ARG A 279 -18.39 7.07 -13.32
N TYR A 280 -18.65 6.44 -12.17
CA TYR A 280 -18.76 4.98 -12.07
C TYR A 280 -20.15 4.47 -12.45
N PHE A 281 -21.22 5.18 -12.04
CA PHE A 281 -22.59 4.69 -12.07
C PHE A 281 -23.50 5.61 -12.89
N SER A 282 -23.38 5.58 -14.22
CA SER A 282 -24.08 6.49 -15.14
C SER A 282 -25.60 6.52 -14.94
N ARG A 283 -26.23 5.38 -14.59
CA ARG A 283 -27.66 5.29 -14.32
C ARG A 283 -28.10 5.95 -13.02
N ILE A 284 -27.21 5.98 -12.00
CA ILE A 284 -27.46 6.66 -10.73
C ILE A 284 -27.19 8.15 -10.87
N GLY A 285 -26.14 8.50 -11.63
CA GLY A 285 -25.68 9.87 -11.82
C GLY A 285 -24.95 10.44 -10.60
N LYS A 286 -24.88 11.75 -10.52
CA LYS A 286 -24.18 12.49 -9.46
C LYS A 286 -24.96 12.45 -8.13
N LYS A 287 -24.90 11.33 -7.42
CA LYS A 287 -25.54 11.13 -6.11
C LYS A 287 -24.62 10.36 -5.20
N VAL A 288 -24.62 10.65 -3.91
CA VAL A 288 -23.88 9.87 -2.93
C VAL A 288 -24.36 8.44 -2.94
N THR A 289 -23.47 7.51 -3.27
CA THR A 289 -23.80 6.09 -3.44
C THR A 289 -22.93 5.25 -2.53
N ALA A 290 -23.54 4.40 -1.71
CA ALA A 290 -22.84 3.39 -0.94
C ALA A 290 -23.08 2.00 -1.52
N ILE A 291 -22.02 1.20 -1.60
CA ILE A 291 -22.08 -0.21 -1.97
C ILE A 291 -21.68 -1.08 -0.79
N PHE A 292 -22.33 -2.24 -0.67
CA PHE A 292 -22.08 -3.24 0.37
C PHE A 292 -22.02 -4.63 -0.25
N ILE A 293 -21.05 -5.42 0.21
CA ILE A 293 -21.00 -6.86 -0.02
C ILE A 293 -20.99 -7.54 1.34
N SER A 294 -21.96 -8.41 1.57
CA SER A 294 -21.95 -9.36 2.68
C SER A 294 -21.66 -10.73 2.12
N GLU A 295 -20.73 -11.49 2.73
CA GLU A 295 -20.36 -12.83 2.25
C GLU A 295 -19.97 -13.72 3.42
N GLY A 296 -20.03 -15.03 3.23
CA GLY A 296 -19.66 -16.04 4.21
C GLY A 296 -20.67 -17.15 4.30
N GLU A 297 -20.89 -17.65 5.49
CA GLU A 297 -21.92 -18.64 5.82
C GLU A 297 -23.31 -18.02 5.62
N THR A 298 -24.27 -18.85 5.18
CA THR A 298 -25.57 -18.43 4.67
C THR A 298 -26.42 -17.63 5.68
N GLU A 299 -26.54 -18.11 6.92
CA GLU A 299 -27.42 -17.48 7.94
C GLU A 299 -26.87 -16.12 8.41
N TYR A 300 -25.54 -16.05 8.68
CA TYR A 300 -24.87 -14.81 9.09
C TYR A 300 -24.89 -13.77 7.96
N THR A 301 -24.65 -14.20 6.73
CA THR A 301 -24.66 -13.32 5.55
C THR A 301 -26.06 -12.73 5.32
N ALA A 302 -27.12 -13.56 5.47
CA ALA A 302 -28.51 -13.10 5.37
C ALA A 302 -28.88 -12.10 6.48
N LEU A 303 -28.38 -12.32 7.71
CA LEU A 303 -28.58 -11.41 8.83
C LEU A 303 -27.90 -10.07 8.58
N ASP A 304 -26.62 -10.07 8.19
CA ASP A 304 -25.88 -8.86 7.87
C ASP A 304 -26.58 -8.04 6.78
N ALA A 305 -26.97 -8.67 5.68
CA ALA A 305 -27.67 -8.03 4.57
C ALA A 305 -29.02 -7.42 5.01
N ARG A 306 -29.75 -8.07 5.90
CA ARG A 306 -31.01 -7.56 6.46
C ARG A 306 -30.77 -6.34 7.36
N VAL A 307 -29.75 -6.39 8.22
CA VAL A 307 -29.38 -5.27 9.11
C VAL A 307 -28.94 -4.05 8.29
N ILE A 308 -28.07 -4.25 7.29
CA ILE A 308 -27.63 -3.18 6.37
C ILE A 308 -28.82 -2.53 5.71
N ARG A 309 -29.74 -3.31 5.15
CA ARG A 309 -30.95 -2.81 4.47
C ARG A 309 -31.85 -2.01 5.41
N ARG A 310 -32.07 -2.51 6.61
CA ARG A 310 -32.92 -1.85 7.62
C ARG A 310 -32.32 -0.49 8.01
N ILE A 311 -31.08 -0.45 8.48
CA ILE A 311 -30.42 0.78 8.93
C ILE A 311 -30.32 1.80 7.79
N SER A 312 -29.95 1.35 6.58
CA SER A 312 -29.88 2.24 5.42
C SER A 312 -31.22 2.91 5.12
N ARG A 313 -32.33 2.15 5.13
CA ARG A 313 -33.68 2.69 4.88
C ARG A 313 -34.17 3.63 5.98
N GLU A 314 -33.94 3.27 7.24
CA GLU A 314 -34.30 4.10 8.42
C GLU A 314 -33.63 5.49 8.36
N ASN A 315 -32.47 5.61 7.69
CA ASN A 315 -31.73 6.85 7.53
C ASN A 315 -31.89 7.47 6.10
N GLY A 316 -32.99 7.18 5.40
CA GLY A 316 -33.33 7.80 4.12
C GLY A 316 -32.60 7.22 2.91
N GLY A 317 -31.86 6.13 3.05
CA GLY A 317 -31.20 5.43 1.94
C GLY A 317 -32.21 4.78 0.99
N LYS A 318 -32.11 5.13 -0.30
CA LYS A 318 -32.92 4.54 -1.38
C LYS A 318 -32.12 3.43 -2.05
N SER A 319 -32.74 2.25 -2.23
CA SER A 319 -32.06 1.12 -2.87
C SER A 319 -31.60 1.48 -4.29
N GLY A 320 -30.36 1.22 -4.60
CA GLY A 320 -29.78 1.29 -5.95
C GLY A 320 -29.64 -0.07 -6.64
N GLY A 321 -30.11 -1.16 -5.97
CA GLY A 321 -29.98 -2.54 -6.49
C GLY A 321 -28.58 -3.10 -6.39
N GLU A 322 -28.27 -4.12 -7.19
CA GLU A 322 -26.96 -4.79 -7.22
C GLU A 322 -26.03 -4.23 -8.32
N GLU A 323 -26.58 -3.52 -9.30
CA GLU A 323 -25.83 -3.05 -10.47
C GLU A 323 -24.57 -2.23 -10.10
N PRO A 324 -24.60 -1.26 -9.14
CA PRO A 324 -23.41 -0.51 -8.76
C PRO A 324 -22.31 -1.41 -8.19
N VAL A 325 -22.67 -2.44 -7.42
CA VAL A 325 -21.71 -3.40 -6.90
C VAL A 325 -21.07 -4.21 -8.02
N ASN A 326 -21.87 -4.67 -8.99
CA ASN A 326 -21.39 -5.45 -10.12
C ASN A 326 -20.44 -4.62 -11.02
N ILE A 327 -20.77 -3.34 -11.28
CA ILE A 327 -19.91 -2.42 -12.02
C ILE A 327 -18.58 -2.22 -11.28
N TRP A 328 -18.63 -2.01 -9.95
CA TRP A 328 -17.42 -1.86 -9.16
C TRP A 328 -16.57 -3.13 -9.19
N LEU A 329 -17.15 -4.32 -9.02
CA LEU A 329 -16.45 -5.60 -9.09
C LEU A 329 -15.72 -5.81 -10.42
N GLN A 330 -16.34 -5.40 -11.53
CA GLN A 330 -15.72 -5.48 -12.86
C GLN A 330 -14.53 -4.53 -13.03
N LYS A 331 -14.61 -3.32 -12.43
CA LYS A 331 -13.63 -2.25 -12.63
C LYS A 331 -12.61 -2.10 -11.50
N ARG A 332 -12.74 -2.85 -10.40
CA ARG A 332 -11.96 -2.63 -9.17
C ARG A 332 -10.44 -2.80 -9.32
N PHE A 333 -9.99 -3.42 -10.39
CA PHE A 333 -8.57 -3.58 -10.71
C PHE A 333 -8.11 -2.65 -11.85
N ASP A 334 -9.00 -1.84 -12.43
CA ASP A 334 -8.64 -0.91 -13.50
C ASP A 334 -7.89 0.30 -12.90
N ILE A 335 -6.67 0.52 -13.43
CA ILE A 335 -5.81 1.65 -13.04
C ILE A 335 -5.53 2.60 -14.24
N GLY A 336 -6.27 2.44 -15.33
CA GLY A 336 -5.86 2.80 -16.70
C GLY A 336 -5.95 4.26 -17.12
N LEU A 337 -6.66 5.18 -16.43
CA LEU A 337 -6.83 6.54 -16.93
C LEU A 337 -5.69 7.50 -16.58
N GLY A 338 -5.04 7.31 -15.43
CA GLY A 338 -3.94 8.19 -14.98
C GLY A 338 -2.82 8.32 -16.00
N PRO A 339 -2.19 7.22 -16.45
CA PRO A 339 -1.11 7.26 -17.44
C PRO A 339 -1.50 7.86 -18.79
N VAL A 340 -2.77 7.70 -19.22
CA VAL A 340 -3.26 8.29 -20.49
C VAL A 340 -3.33 9.81 -20.38
N LEU A 341 -3.87 10.35 -19.28
CA LEU A 341 -3.94 11.80 -19.07
C LEU A 341 -2.55 12.44 -18.98
N MET A 342 -1.58 11.73 -18.40
CA MET A 342 -0.21 12.20 -18.30
C MET A 342 0.47 12.41 -19.66
N GLN A 343 0.12 11.65 -20.70
CA GLN A 343 0.63 11.85 -22.05
C GLN A 343 0.26 13.24 -22.61
N TYR A 344 -0.85 13.80 -22.15
CA TYR A 344 -1.34 15.14 -22.52
C TYR A 344 -0.94 16.22 -21.50
N GLY A 345 0.01 15.92 -20.61
CA GLY A 345 0.49 16.87 -19.61
C GLY A 345 -0.40 16.98 -18.37
N GLY A 346 -1.41 16.14 -18.26
CA GLY A 346 -2.25 16.05 -17.06
C GLY A 346 -1.56 15.31 -15.92
N ILE A 347 -1.94 15.63 -14.70
CA ILE A 347 -1.58 14.87 -13.49
C ILE A 347 -2.86 14.40 -12.83
N VAL A 348 -2.92 13.12 -12.53
CA VAL A 348 -3.98 12.49 -11.74
C VAL A 348 -3.32 11.67 -10.66
N ASP A 349 -3.74 11.85 -9.41
CA ASP A 349 -3.29 11.00 -8.31
C ASP A 349 -4.38 10.85 -7.25
N THR A 350 -4.18 9.91 -6.34
CA THR A 350 -5.11 9.62 -5.25
C THR A 350 -4.36 9.64 -3.92
N ILE A 351 -4.87 10.43 -2.98
CA ILE A 351 -4.36 10.53 -1.62
C ILE A 351 -5.31 9.78 -0.69
N GLU A 352 -4.79 8.80 0.04
CA GLU A 352 -5.55 8.10 1.06
C GLU A 352 -5.09 8.48 2.46
N VAL A 353 -6.06 8.66 3.35
CA VAL A 353 -5.88 9.05 4.75
C VAL A 353 -6.89 8.32 5.61
N SER A 354 -6.76 8.38 6.92
CA SER A 354 -7.78 7.79 7.81
C SER A 354 -8.16 8.71 8.95
N ALA A 355 -9.39 8.55 9.43
CA ALA A 355 -9.89 9.29 10.58
C ALA A 355 -10.95 8.51 11.37
N LEU A 356 -11.13 8.88 12.62
CA LEU A 356 -12.25 8.42 13.43
C LEU A 356 -13.59 8.92 12.85
N PHE A 357 -14.68 8.20 13.09
CA PHE A 357 -16.01 8.59 12.58
C PHE A 357 -16.42 10.02 12.94
N LYS A 358 -16.07 10.50 14.13
CA LYS A 358 -16.41 11.88 14.58
C LYS A 358 -15.81 12.96 13.70
N ASP A 359 -14.68 12.67 13.03
CA ASP A 359 -13.92 13.62 12.22
C ASP A 359 -14.04 13.35 10.71
N ALA A 360 -14.40 12.11 10.31
CA ALA A 360 -14.30 11.62 8.93
C ALA A 360 -15.05 12.48 7.90
N ALA A 361 -16.31 12.83 8.16
CA ALA A 361 -17.09 13.64 7.21
C ALA A 361 -16.59 15.09 7.12
N ARG A 362 -16.11 15.66 8.24
CA ARG A 362 -15.49 16.99 8.25
C ARG A 362 -14.16 16.96 7.48
N LEU A 363 -13.33 15.94 7.71
CA LEU A 363 -12.08 15.74 6.97
C LEU A 363 -12.33 15.70 5.46
N TYR A 364 -13.34 14.94 5.01
CA TYR A 364 -13.69 14.88 3.58
C TYR A 364 -13.98 16.28 3.02
N ARG A 365 -14.86 17.06 3.68
CA ARG A 365 -15.21 18.40 3.19
C ARG A 365 -14.00 19.34 3.14
N ASP A 366 -13.23 19.38 4.22
CA ASP A 366 -12.09 20.29 4.34
C ASP A 366 -10.97 19.93 3.36
N MET A 367 -10.70 18.62 3.19
CA MET A 367 -9.69 18.14 2.27
C MET A 367 -10.08 18.41 0.81
N VAL A 368 -11.32 18.11 0.42
CA VAL A 368 -11.82 18.40 -0.94
C VAL A 368 -11.82 19.91 -1.22
N ALA A 369 -12.24 20.73 -0.26
CA ALA A 369 -12.25 22.20 -0.41
C ALA A 369 -10.83 22.76 -0.54
N ALA A 370 -9.89 22.32 0.32
CA ALA A 370 -8.51 22.76 0.28
C ALA A 370 -7.80 22.38 -1.03
N MET A 371 -8.00 21.14 -1.51
CA MET A 371 -7.42 20.69 -2.76
C MET A 371 -8.01 21.39 -3.99
N LYS A 372 -9.32 21.67 -4.01
CA LYS A 372 -9.97 22.43 -5.09
C LYS A 372 -9.47 23.87 -5.20
N ALA A 373 -8.96 24.45 -4.13
CA ALA A 373 -8.43 25.81 -4.12
C ALA A 373 -7.01 25.92 -4.73
N VAL A 374 -6.34 24.79 -5.00
CA VAL A 374 -5.01 24.79 -5.58
C VAL A 374 -5.08 25.13 -7.07
N GLU A 375 -4.21 26.05 -7.52
CA GLU A 375 -4.15 26.47 -8.92
C GLU A 375 -3.86 25.30 -9.86
N GLY A 376 -4.65 25.14 -10.91
CA GLY A 376 -4.51 24.08 -11.91
C GLY A 376 -5.30 22.80 -11.61
N VAL A 377 -5.94 22.70 -10.45
CA VAL A 377 -6.87 21.59 -10.15
C VAL A 377 -8.15 21.76 -10.96
N LEU A 378 -8.52 20.73 -11.71
CA LEU A 378 -9.74 20.68 -12.52
C LEU A 378 -10.83 19.89 -11.82
N GLU A 379 -10.48 18.81 -11.15
CA GLU A 379 -11.42 17.95 -10.46
C GLU A 379 -10.82 17.40 -9.16
N VAL A 380 -11.66 17.36 -8.13
CA VAL A 380 -11.40 16.63 -6.88
C VAL A 380 -12.66 15.87 -6.53
N SER A 381 -12.50 14.58 -6.25
CA SER A 381 -13.59 13.69 -5.83
C SER A 381 -13.09 12.72 -4.76
N GLY A 382 -14.01 12.16 -4.00
CA GLY A 382 -13.62 11.27 -2.92
C GLY A 382 -14.56 10.09 -2.70
N HIS A 383 -13.98 9.05 -2.11
CA HIS A 383 -14.74 7.93 -1.59
C HIS A 383 -14.19 7.46 -0.25
N PHE A 384 -15.07 6.91 0.58
CA PHE A 384 -14.68 6.17 1.77
C PHE A 384 -14.63 4.69 1.48
N SER A 385 -13.65 4.00 2.08
CA SER A 385 -13.55 2.53 2.08
C SER A 385 -12.78 2.06 3.32
N HIS A 386 -12.57 0.75 3.46
CA HIS A 386 -11.86 0.21 4.62
C HIS A 386 -12.45 0.73 5.94
N PHE A 387 -13.70 0.42 6.17
CA PHE A 387 -14.39 0.83 7.39
C PHE A 387 -14.07 -0.11 8.55
N TYR A 388 -13.81 0.48 9.70
CA TYR A 388 -13.59 -0.19 10.97
C TYR A 388 -14.62 0.29 11.98
N ARG A 389 -14.66 -0.32 13.16
CA ARG A 389 -15.59 0.05 14.23
C ARG A 389 -15.45 1.50 14.68
N GLU A 390 -14.24 2.05 14.59
CA GLU A 390 -13.84 3.36 15.08
C GLU A 390 -13.83 4.44 13.99
N GLY A 391 -13.65 4.08 12.73
CA GLY A 391 -13.46 5.04 11.65
C GLY A 391 -13.29 4.41 10.28
N ALA A 392 -12.77 5.18 9.34
CA ALA A 392 -12.64 4.75 7.95
C ALA A 392 -11.42 5.36 7.26
N CYS A 393 -11.05 4.77 6.14
CA CYS A 393 -10.14 5.36 5.18
C CYS A 393 -10.92 6.23 4.19
N LEU A 394 -10.40 7.43 3.97
CA LEU A 394 -10.84 8.37 2.93
C LEU A 394 -9.83 8.39 1.80
N TYR A 395 -10.29 8.21 0.57
CA TYR A 395 -9.52 8.46 -0.64
C TYR A 395 -10.00 9.74 -1.30
N VAL A 396 -9.09 10.60 -1.69
CA VAL A 396 -9.39 11.79 -2.49
C VAL A 396 -8.53 11.79 -3.74
N THR A 397 -9.20 11.69 -4.88
CA THR A 397 -8.58 11.74 -6.20
C THR A 397 -8.61 13.17 -6.72
N PHE A 398 -7.49 13.64 -7.26
CA PHE A 398 -7.39 14.94 -7.91
C PHE A 398 -6.85 14.80 -9.32
N ALA A 399 -7.28 15.70 -10.19
CA ALA A 399 -6.84 15.78 -11.58
C ALA A 399 -6.65 17.24 -11.99
N GLY A 400 -5.61 17.49 -12.81
CA GLY A 400 -5.32 18.82 -13.33
C GLY A 400 -4.39 18.80 -14.54
N ILE A 401 -4.29 19.96 -15.22
CA ILE A 401 -3.35 20.20 -16.32
C ILE A 401 -2.53 21.43 -15.96
N PRO A 402 -1.51 21.28 -15.09
CA PRO A 402 -0.78 22.41 -14.55
C PRO A 402 0.31 22.91 -15.53
N LYS A 403 0.64 24.21 -15.40
CA LYS A 403 1.82 24.79 -16.07
C LYS A 403 3.12 24.34 -15.42
N ASP A 404 3.13 24.25 -14.08
CA ASP A 404 4.24 23.74 -13.28
C ASP A 404 3.79 22.44 -12.56
N PRO A 405 4.10 21.28 -13.12
CA PRO A 405 3.66 19.99 -12.58
C PRO A 405 4.18 19.67 -11.17
N MET A 406 5.42 20.04 -10.86
CA MET A 406 6.01 19.75 -9.55
C MET A 406 5.34 20.59 -8.46
N ARG A 407 5.23 21.89 -8.71
CA ARG A 407 4.59 22.82 -7.78
C ARG A 407 3.12 22.44 -7.54
N TYR A 408 2.38 22.17 -8.61
CA TYR A 408 1.00 21.69 -8.53
C TYR A 408 0.86 20.43 -7.67
N TYR A 409 1.74 19.45 -7.92
CA TYR A 409 1.73 18.21 -7.17
C TYR A 409 2.02 18.43 -5.69
N GLN A 410 3.06 19.23 -5.38
CA GLN A 410 3.43 19.58 -4.00
C GLN A 410 2.31 20.36 -3.29
N ASP A 411 1.80 21.43 -3.93
CA ASP A 411 0.77 22.29 -3.33
C ASP A 411 -0.53 21.50 -3.05
N THR A 412 -0.89 20.55 -3.93
CA THR A 412 -2.07 19.70 -3.75
C THR A 412 -1.87 18.73 -2.59
N TRP A 413 -0.69 18.10 -2.47
CA TRP A 413 -0.35 17.25 -1.35
C TRP A 413 -0.27 18.03 -0.03
N ASP A 414 0.32 19.21 -0.02
CA ASP A 414 0.40 20.09 1.17
C ASP A 414 -1.00 20.48 1.67
N ALA A 415 -1.89 20.85 0.73
CA ALA A 415 -3.29 21.18 1.05
C ALA A 415 -4.02 19.98 1.68
N ALA A 416 -3.85 18.78 1.10
CA ALA A 416 -4.45 17.55 1.60
C ALA A 416 -3.92 17.15 2.98
N MET A 417 -2.60 17.18 3.19
CA MET A 417 -1.98 16.79 4.45
C MET A 417 -2.31 17.79 5.56
N LYS A 418 -2.32 19.09 5.26
CA LYS A 418 -2.74 20.13 6.22
C LYS A 418 -4.19 19.93 6.66
N ALA A 419 -5.10 19.65 5.72
CA ALA A 419 -6.49 19.35 6.06
C ALA A 419 -6.62 18.08 6.90
N THR A 420 -5.83 17.04 6.57
CA THR A 420 -5.84 15.77 7.31
C THR A 420 -5.42 15.95 8.77
N LEU A 421 -4.26 16.55 8.99
CA LEU A 421 -3.72 16.78 10.32
C LEU A 421 -4.59 17.75 11.14
N GLY A 422 -5.16 18.79 10.50
CA GLY A 422 -6.09 19.73 11.12
C GLY A 422 -7.42 19.10 11.56
N ASN A 423 -7.76 17.92 11.01
CA ASN A 423 -8.94 17.14 11.38
C ASN A 423 -8.62 15.88 12.21
N ASN A 424 -7.46 15.82 12.87
CA ASN A 424 -7.01 14.66 13.65
C ASN A 424 -6.95 13.35 12.84
N GLY A 425 -6.77 13.45 11.52
CA GLY A 425 -6.58 12.29 10.66
C GLY A 425 -5.12 11.85 10.59
N SER A 426 -4.89 10.59 10.23
CA SER A 426 -3.55 10.08 9.91
C SER A 426 -3.25 10.28 8.44
N ILE A 427 -2.02 10.71 8.15
CA ILE A 427 -1.56 11.00 6.77
C ILE A 427 -1.50 9.78 5.86
N SER A 428 -1.58 8.57 6.40
CA SER A 428 -1.62 7.32 5.64
C SER A 428 -2.45 6.27 6.34
N HIS A 429 -3.29 5.57 5.57
CA HIS A 429 -3.97 4.36 6.04
C HIS A 429 -3.20 3.09 5.65
N HIS A 430 -2.68 2.98 4.42
CA HIS A 430 -2.05 1.75 3.91
C HIS A 430 -1.09 1.90 2.72
N HIS A 431 -0.93 3.09 2.13
CA HIS A 431 0.05 3.29 1.05
C HIS A 431 1.49 3.43 1.57
N GLY A 432 1.67 3.61 2.88
CA GLY A 432 2.95 3.82 3.51
C GLY A 432 3.42 5.27 3.43
N VAL A 433 4.70 5.47 3.75
CA VAL A 433 5.37 6.78 3.77
C VAL A 433 6.21 7.00 2.52
N GLY A 434 7.01 6.01 2.16
CA GLY A 434 7.89 6.02 1.01
C GLY A 434 8.84 7.21 0.98
N PHE A 435 9.10 7.67 -0.23
CA PHE A 435 9.92 8.85 -0.52
C PHE A 435 9.12 10.16 -0.42
N TRP A 436 7.80 10.11 -0.71
CA TRP A 436 7.01 11.34 -0.85
C TRP A 436 6.40 11.82 0.45
N ARG A 437 5.82 10.94 1.28
CA ARG A 437 5.16 11.32 2.55
C ARG A 437 6.13 11.61 3.69
N ILE A 438 7.39 11.27 3.58
CA ILE A 438 8.39 11.47 4.64
C ILE A 438 8.46 12.93 5.12
N GLN A 439 8.19 13.88 4.26
CA GLN A 439 8.17 15.31 4.58
C GLN A 439 7.07 15.72 5.57
N TYR A 440 6.03 14.90 5.73
CA TYR A 440 4.91 15.13 6.66
C TYR A 440 5.00 14.28 7.92
N LEU A 441 5.97 13.37 8.00
CA LEU A 441 6.01 12.35 9.05
C LEU A 441 6.25 12.94 10.45
N GLU A 442 7.03 14.02 10.56
CA GLU A 442 7.25 14.70 11.84
C GLU A 442 5.96 15.38 12.36
N GLN A 443 5.12 15.87 11.47
CA GLN A 443 3.82 16.45 11.84
C GLN A 443 2.84 15.38 12.33
N GLU A 444 2.92 14.15 11.80
CA GLU A 444 2.13 12.98 12.23
C GLU A 444 2.60 12.44 13.60
N LEU A 445 3.90 12.21 13.76
CA LEU A 445 4.46 11.47 14.90
C LEU A 445 5.01 12.37 16.00
N GLY A 446 5.22 13.66 15.72
CA GLY A 446 5.94 14.58 16.58
C GLY A 446 7.45 14.27 16.67
N ALA A 447 8.22 15.23 17.17
CA ALA A 447 9.69 15.12 17.30
C ALA A 447 10.13 13.91 18.12
N ASN A 448 9.38 13.53 19.16
CA ASN A 448 9.71 12.37 19.99
C ASN A 448 9.50 11.04 19.25
N GLY A 449 8.44 10.94 18.43
CA GLY A 449 8.20 9.77 17.59
C GLY A 449 9.31 9.58 16.55
N ILE A 450 9.70 10.66 15.88
CA ILE A 450 10.83 10.64 14.92
C ILE A 450 12.13 10.24 15.62
N ARG A 451 12.43 10.82 16.80
CA ARG A 451 13.63 10.46 17.58
C ARG A 451 13.63 8.97 17.93
N LEU A 452 12.51 8.42 18.37
CA LEU A 452 12.40 6.99 18.70
C LEU A 452 12.66 6.12 17.47
N LEU A 453 12.02 6.42 16.33
CA LEU A 453 12.23 5.67 15.10
C LEU A 453 13.69 5.73 14.61
N LYS A 454 14.33 6.90 14.66
CA LYS A 454 15.75 7.07 14.33
C LYS A 454 16.65 6.24 15.27
N SER A 455 16.33 6.21 16.56
CA SER A 455 17.08 5.39 17.53
C SER A 455 16.96 3.89 17.23
N ILE A 456 15.76 3.40 16.90
CA ILE A 456 15.54 2.01 16.49
C ILE A 456 16.33 1.69 15.21
N LYS A 457 16.23 2.56 14.20
CA LYS A 457 16.97 2.41 12.93
C LYS A 457 18.48 2.34 13.19
N SER A 458 19.03 3.28 13.93
CA SER A 458 20.48 3.35 14.21
C SER A 458 20.98 2.14 15.02
N ALA A 459 20.14 1.60 15.92
CA ALA A 459 20.48 0.40 16.68
C ALA A 459 20.49 -0.88 15.83
N LEU A 460 19.54 -1.00 14.88
CA LEU A 460 19.44 -2.17 14.00
C LEU A 460 20.36 -2.08 12.79
N ASP A 461 20.48 -0.91 12.19
CA ASP A 461 21.20 -0.66 10.95
C ASP A 461 22.21 0.50 11.11
N PRO A 462 23.26 0.33 11.91
CA PRO A 462 24.24 1.39 12.19
C PRO A 462 25.00 1.87 10.93
N GLU A 463 25.14 1.02 9.92
CA GLU A 463 25.76 1.38 8.64
C GLU A 463 24.75 2.05 7.67
N GLY A 464 23.47 2.07 8.03
CA GLY A 464 22.41 2.65 7.24
C GLY A 464 22.28 2.04 5.84
N ILE A 465 22.40 0.71 5.70
CA ILE A 465 22.40 0.06 4.38
C ILE A 465 21.01 -0.27 3.85
N LEU A 466 19.99 -0.40 4.72
CA LEU A 466 18.66 -0.81 4.28
C LEU A 466 17.75 0.38 3.96
N ASN A 467 17.26 0.39 2.74
CA ASN A 467 16.25 1.30 2.15
C ASN A 467 16.41 2.78 2.56
N ARG A 468 17.60 3.33 2.34
CA ARG A 468 17.95 4.73 2.66
C ARG A 468 16.96 5.73 2.09
N GLY A 469 16.77 6.85 2.79
CA GLY A 469 15.97 7.99 2.35
C GLY A 469 14.47 7.74 2.35
N LYS A 470 13.99 6.69 3.02
CA LYS A 470 12.58 6.36 3.20
C LYS A 470 12.28 6.16 4.67
N LEU A 471 11.01 6.33 5.01
CA LEU A 471 10.41 6.13 6.33
C LEU A 471 11.08 6.94 7.47
N ILE A 472 12.38 6.85 7.67
CA ILE A 472 13.07 7.37 8.86
C ILE A 472 14.20 8.34 8.51
N ASP A 473 14.84 8.15 7.37
CA ASP A 473 16.05 8.89 6.95
C ASP A 473 15.71 10.24 6.32
N GLY A 474 15.05 11.12 7.10
CA GLY A 474 14.60 12.43 6.64
C GLY A 474 15.70 13.50 6.45
N GLU A 475 16.95 13.16 6.27
CA GLU A 475 17.91 14.12 5.74
C GLU A 475 17.69 14.26 4.23
N ARG A 476 17.15 15.44 3.86
CA ARG A 476 17.13 15.90 2.48
C ARG A 476 18.58 16.01 2.02
N GLU A 477 19.18 14.93 1.52
CA GLU A 477 20.29 15.10 0.60
C GLU A 477 19.72 15.88 -0.59
N GLN A 478 20.21 17.08 -0.70
CA GLN A 478 19.83 18.15 -1.59
C GLN A 478 19.31 17.64 -2.93
N ARG A 479 18.09 18.06 -3.24
CA ARG A 479 17.55 18.06 -4.60
C ARG A 479 18.48 18.95 -5.46
N GLY A 480 19.54 18.38 -5.99
CA GLY A 480 20.40 18.98 -6.98
C GLY A 480 20.05 18.49 -8.37
#